data_a6b8db5733dc15487fdfb186295c2de2
#
_entry.id   a6b8db5733dc15487fdfb186295c2de2
#
_cell.length_a   1.000
_cell.length_b   1.000
_cell.length_c   1.000
_cell.angle_alpha   90.00
_cell.angle_beta   90.00
_cell.angle_gamma   90.00
#
_symmetry.space_group_name_H-M   'P 1'
#
loop_
_entity.id
_entity.type
_entity.pdbx_description
1 polymer ?
#
loop_
_entity_poly.entity_id
_entity_poly.type
_entity_poly.pdbx_seq_one_letter_code
_entity_poly.pdbx_strand_id
1 'polypeptide(L)'
;HESGQYLFPGSGGVEEIGEGAGRGTALNVPLLPHTESDSYLAAFDRVVPHALAHFGPDVIVAQCGADAHYKDPLADLLLSSEAYETLFRQLLTLADKHTDGHILCTLGGGYHLDAVSRIWTVLALVVQDIDLPTSLPDDWRERWTAHIDEDLSPTLHDPEPSFNVKRRAAIAEQNKETSEQMLEQVTPHWH
;
A
#
# COMPACT_ATOMS: atom_id res chain seq x y z
N HIS A 1 -5.89 -3.32 2.27
CA HIS A 1 -6.77 -2.16 2.56
C HIS A 1 -7.16 -2.13 4.03
N GLU A 2 -7.59 -0.98 4.54
CA GLU A 2 -8.22 -0.90 5.85
C GLU A 2 -9.56 -1.64 5.84
N SER A 3 -9.89 -2.28 6.98
CA SER A 3 -11.10 -3.08 7.08
C SER A 3 -12.37 -2.24 6.84
N GLY A 4 -13.28 -2.74 5.99
CA GLY A 4 -14.59 -2.16 5.74
C GLY A 4 -15.50 -2.04 6.96
N GLN A 5 -15.13 -2.63 8.09
CA GLN A 5 -15.84 -2.39 9.38
C GLN A 5 -15.61 -0.97 9.90
N TYR A 6 -14.56 -0.29 9.44
CA TYR A 6 -14.13 1.03 9.92
C TYR A 6 -14.14 2.08 8.82
N LEU A 7 -14.03 1.66 7.55
CA LEU A 7 -13.95 2.56 6.41
C LEU A 7 -15.01 2.21 5.34
N PHE A 8 -15.47 3.22 4.61
CA PHE A 8 -16.31 3.05 3.42
C PHE A 8 -15.59 2.16 2.37
N PRO A 9 -16.28 1.26 1.63
CA PRO A 9 -17.73 1.10 1.52
C PRO A 9 -18.37 0.08 2.48
N GLY A 10 -17.65 -0.45 3.43
CA GLY A 10 -18.19 -1.44 4.37
C GLY A 10 -18.14 -2.89 3.86
N SER A 11 -17.43 -3.14 2.75
CA SER A 11 -17.21 -4.46 2.14
C SER A 11 -15.71 -4.78 2.07
N GLY A 12 -15.35 -5.91 1.45
CA GLY A 12 -13.98 -6.37 1.34
C GLY A 12 -13.57 -7.31 2.48
N GLY A 13 -14.50 -8.13 2.96
CA GLY A 13 -14.21 -9.20 3.92
C GLY A 13 -13.41 -10.34 3.30
N VAL A 14 -12.74 -11.14 4.13
CA VAL A 14 -11.95 -12.30 3.67
C VAL A 14 -12.81 -13.37 2.98
N GLU A 15 -14.11 -13.38 3.23
CA GLU A 15 -15.08 -14.28 2.60
C GLU A 15 -15.49 -13.85 1.19
N GLU A 16 -15.20 -12.61 0.80
CA GLU A 16 -15.53 -12.06 -0.52
C GLU A 16 -14.47 -12.50 -1.55
N ILE A 17 -14.47 -13.79 -1.92
CA ILE A 17 -13.45 -14.44 -2.76
C ILE A 17 -13.84 -14.57 -4.23
N GLY A 18 -14.88 -13.86 -4.69
CA GLY A 18 -15.43 -13.96 -6.02
C GLY A 18 -16.53 -15.03 -6.13
N GLU A 19 -17.22 -15.07 -7.28
CA GLU A 19 -18.37 -15.92 -7.53
C GLU A 19 -18.25 -16.74 -8.83
N GLY A 20 -19.00 -17.84 -8.92
CA GLY A 20 -19.07 -18.65 -10.13
C GLY A 20 -17.69 -19.13 -10.60
N ALA A 21 -17.36 -18.91 -11.86
CA ALA A 21 -16.06 -19.24 -12.44
C ALA A 21 -14.90 -18.39 -11.91
N GLY A 22 -15.18 -17.23 -11.31
CA GLY A 22 -14.20 -16.35 -10.68
C GLY A 22 -14.02 -16.60 -9.18
N ARG A 23 -14.56 -17.68 -8.63
CA ARG A 23 -14.38 -17.99 -7.21
C ARG A 23 -12.93 -18.32 -6.91
N GLY A 24 -12.36 -17.67 -5.90
CA GLY A 24 -10.94 -17.76 -5.53
C GLY A 24 -10.01 -16.78 -6.26
N THR A 25 -10.55 -15.88 -7.12
CA THR A 25 -9.76 -14.86 -7.84
C THR A 25 -9.84 -13.46 -7.24
N ALA A 26 -10.74 -13.24 -6.28
CA ALA A 26 -10.78 -12.02 -5.48
C ALA A 26 -10.13 -12.30 -4.12
N LEU A 27 -9.20 -11.44 -3.72
CA LEU A 27 -8.47 -11.56 -2.47
C LEU A 27 -8.56 -10.24 -1.70
N ASN A 28 -9.19 -10.29 -0.53
CA ASN A 28 -9.33 -9.14 0.35
C ASN A 28 -8.53 -9.37 1.64
N VAL A 29 -7.65 -8.44 1.96
CA VAL A 29 -6.88 -8.44 3.22
C VAL A 29 -7.28 -7.23 4.04
N PRO A 30 -8.41 -7.29 4.78
CA PRO A 30 -8.90 -6.18 5.60
C PRO A 30 -8.05 -6.02 6.86
N LEU A 31 -7.19 -5.01 6.86
CA LEU A 31 -6.29 -4.70 7.96
C LEU A 31 -6.98 -3.82 9.01
N LEU A 32 -6.57 -3.96 10.26
CA LEU A 32 -7.10 -3.15 11.34
C LEU A 32 -6.63 -1.70 11.27
N PRO A 33 -7.42 -0.73 11.77
CA PRO A 33 -6.95 0.62 12.02
C PRO A 33 -5.65 0.64 12.83
N HIS A 34 -4.82 1.64 12.60
CA HIS A 34 -3.49 1.81 13.21
C HIS A 34 -2.49 0.69 12.84
N THR A 35 -2.70 0.01 11.72
CA THR A 35 -1.70 -0.88 11.13
C THR A 35 -0.49 -0.07 10.68
N GLU A 36 0.67 -0.37 11.28
CA GLU A 36 1.95 0.26 10.95
C GLU A 36 2.64 -0.43 9.77
N SER A 37 3.66 0.22 9.22
CA SER A 37 4.42 -0.20 8.03
C SER A 37 4.83 -1.67 8.05
N ASP A 38 5.46 -2.15 9.12
CA ASP A 38 5.96 -3.52 9.22
C ASP A 38 4.83 -4.56 9.10
N SER A 39 3.69 -4.30 9.77
CA SER A 39 2.54 -5.20 9.73
C SER A 39 1.88 -5.22 8.35
N TYR A 40 1.82 -4.05 7.68
CA TYR A 40 1.30 -3.94 6.32
C TYR A 40 2.19 -4.68 5.31
N LEU A 41 3.50 -4.44 5.35
CA LEU A 41 4.48 -5.11 4.49
C LEU A 41 4.46 -6.63 4.69
N ALA A 42 4.37 -7.09 5.93
CA ALA A 42 4.26 -8.52 6.22
C ALA A 42 2.99 -9.16 5.64
N ALA A 43 1.85 -8.45 5.64
CA ALA A 43 0.62 -8.92 5.02
C ALA A 43 0.75 -8.95 3.48
N PHE A 44 1.35 -7.93 2.88
CA PHE A 44 1.65 -7.87 1.45
C PHE A 44 2.52 -9.04 1.03
N ASP A 45 3.66 -9.25 1.70
CA ASP A 45 4.62 -10.31 1.39
C ASP A 45 4.03 -11.72 1.54
N ARG A 46 3.09 -11.89 2.46
CA ARG A 46 2.42 -13.18 2.67
C ARG A 46 1.43 -13.50 1.56
N VAL A 47 0.70 -12.52 1.02
CA VAL A 47 -0.44 -12.78 0.11
C VAL A 47 -0.07 -12.56 -1.35
N VAL A 48 0.50 -11.40 -1.69
CA VAL A 48 0.63 -10.97 -3.09
C VAL A 48 1.53 -11.88 -3.93
N PRO A 49 2.72 -12.31 -3.47
CA PRO A 49 3.57 -13.21 -4.26
C PRO A 49 2.90 -14.55 -4.56
N HIS A 50 2.12 -15.10 -3.61
CA HIS A 50 1.40 -16.36 -3.79
C HIS A 50 0.26 -16.21 -4.80
N ALA A 51 -0.50 -15.11 -4.71
CA ALA A 51 -1.58 -14.81 -5.65
C ALA A 51 -1.06 -14.67 -7.09
N LEU A 52 0.01 -13.91 -7.30
CA LEU A 52 0.62 -13.72 -8.61
C LEU A 52 1.20 -15.02 -9.17
N ALA A 53 1.87 -15.83 -8.34
CA ALA A 53 2.43 -17.10 -8.75
C ALA A 53 1.34 -18.09 -9.21
N HIS A 54 0.16 -18.06 -8.56
CA HIS A 54 -0.97 -18.91 -8.95
C HIS A 54 -1.67 -18.38 -10.20
N PHE A 55 -1.99 -17.10 -10.23
CA PHE A 55 -2.77 -16.49 -11.32
C PHE A 55 -2.00 -16.44 -12.64
N GLY A 56 -0.67 -16.24 -12.61
CA GLY A 56 0.19 -16.15 -13.79
C GLY A 56 -0.22 -15.03 -14.75
N PRO A 57 -0.28 -13.77 -14.30
CA PRO A 57 -0.77 -12.67 -15.13
C PRO A 57 0.19 -12.32 -16.27
N ASP A 58 -0.35 -11.81 -17.39
CA ASP A 58 0.45 -11.20 -18.46
C ASP A 58 0.84 -9.74 -18.11
N VAL A 59 0.04 -9.06 -17.30
CA VAL A 59 0.23 -7.66 -16.88
C VAL A 59 -0.26 -7.49 -15.45
N ILE A 60 0.48 -6.75 -14.63
CA ILE A 60 0.02 -6.28 -13.32
C ILE A 60 -0.56 -4.86 -13.48
N VAL A 61 -1.76 -4.63 -12.96
CA VAL A 61 -2.31 -3.27 -12.79
C VAL A 61 -2.34 -2.98 -11.31
N ALA A 62 -1.46 -2.07 -10.86
CA ALA A 62 -1.35 -1.68 -9.47
C ALA A 62 -2.00 -0.31 -9.22
N GLN A 63 -3.01 -0.25 -8.35
CA GLN A 63 -3.56 1.00 -7.86
C GLN A 63 -2.69 1.48 -6.68
N CYS A 64 -2.01 2.61 -6.86
CA CYS A 64 -0.98 3.14 -5.96
C CYS A 64 -1.49 4.36 -5.17
N GLY A 65 -2.61 4.21 -4.48
CA GLY A 65 -3.16 5.25 -3.61
C GLY A 65 -2.25 5.55 -2.42
N ALA A 66 -2.21 6.81 -2.01
CA ALA A 66 -1.37 7.28 -0.90
C ALA A 66 -2.15 7.43 0.43
N ASP A 67 -3.39 6.98 0.47
CA ASP A 67 -4.30 7.13 1.60
C ASP A 67 -4.00 6.22 2.81
N ALA A 68 -3.11 5.24 2.66
CA ALA A 68 -2.61 4.49 3.82
C ALA A 68 -1.50 5.23 4.60
N HIS A 69 -1.08 6.43 4.17
CA HIS A 69 -0.07 7.21 4.86
C HIS A 69 -0.59 7.75 6.21
N TYR A 70 0.27 7.76 7.23
CA TYR A 70 -0.10 8.11 8.60
C TYR A 70 -0.64 9.55 8.81
N LYS A 71 -0.47 10.43 7.82
CA LYS A 71 -1.05 11.78 7.81
C LYS A 71 -2.37 11.87 7.04
N ASP A 72 -2.82 10.77 6.43
CA ASP A 72 -4.08 10.81 5.68
C ASP A 72 -5.26 11.10 6.61
N PRO A 73 -6.17 12.01 6.25
CA PRO A 73 -7.28 12.37 7.12
C PRO A 73 -8.48 11.41 7.04
N LEU A 74 -8.47 10.43 6.14
CA LEU A 74 -9.62 9.55 5.91
C LEU A 74 -9.36 8.11 6.34
N ALA A 75 -8.17 7.58 6.09
CA ALA A 75 -7.81 6.23 6.51
C ALA A 75 -6.99 6.27 7.81
N ASP A 76 -7.18 5.25 8.64
CA ASP A 76 -6.50 5.11 9.93
C ASP A 76 -5.29 4.15 9.84
N LEU A 77 -4.71 3.95 8.65
CA LEU A 77 -3.45 3.23 8.48
C LEU A 77 -2.25 4.14 8.77
N LEU A 78 -1.11 3.56 9.17
CA LEU A 78 0.05 4.30 9.66
C LEU A 78 1.32 3.97 8.88
N LEU A 79 1.24 3.99 7.54
CA LEU A 79 2.41 3.78 6.69
C LEU A 79 3.25 5.06 6.59
N SER A 80 4.57 4.88 6.55
CA SER A 80 5.51 5.95 6.20
C SER A 80 5.80 5.96 4.70
N SER A 81 6.40 7.04 4.20
CA SER A 81 6.85 7.13 2.81
C SER A 81 7.92 6.09 2.46
N GLU A 82 8.77 5.66 3.41
CA GLU A 82 9.72 4.56 3.24
C GLU A 82 9.02 3.21 3.00
N ALA A 83 7.89 2.98 3.69
CA ALA A 83 7.09 1.78 3.45
C ALA A 83 6.51 1.77 2.03
N TYR A 84 6.07 2.91 1.53
CA TYR A 84 5.63 3.04 0.14
C TYR A 84 6.76 2.78 -0.86
N GLU A 85 7.96 3.32 -0.64
CA GLU A 85 9.11 2.98 -1.49
C GLU A 85 9.37 1.48 -1.49
N THR A 86 9.36 0.85 -0.32
CA THR A 86 9.54 -0.60 -0.19
C THR A 86 8.48 -1.37 -0.98
N LEU A 87 7.21 -1.00 -0.87
CA LEU A 87 6.10 -1.60 -1.63
C LEU A 87 6.28 -1.44 -3.14
N PHE A 88 6.66 -0.26 -3.61
CA PHE A 88 6.87 -0.01 -5.03
C PHE A 88 8.02 -0.84 -5.59
N ARG A 89 9.14 -0.95 -4.88
CA ARG A 89 10.26 -1.81 -5.28
C ARG A 89 9.88 -3.30 -5.28
N GLN A 90 9.11 -3.74 -4.30
CA GLN A 90 8.57 -5.11 -4.26
C GLN A 90 7.63 -5.37 -5.45
N LEU A 91 6.73 -4.44 -5.78
CA LEU A 91 5.85 -4.55 -6.96
C LEU A 91 6.63 -4.66 -8.26
N LEU A 92 7.69 -3.88 -8.46
CA LEU A 92 8.53 -3.99 -9.65
C LEU A 92 9.24 -5.34 -9.70
N THR A 93 9.79 -5.81 -8.58
CA THR A 93 10.42 -7.14 -8.48
C THR A 93 9.43 -8.25 -8.83
N LEU A 94 8.18 -8.13 -8.38
CA LEU A 94 7.12 -9.09 -8.71
C LEU A 94 6.71 -8.98 -10.18
N ALA A 95 6.68 -7.79 -10.76
CA ALA A 95 6.41 -7.59 -12.18
C ALA A 95 7.50 -8.23 -13.05
N ASP A 96 8.77 -8.01 -12.73
CA ASP A 96 9.88 -8.65 -13.43
C ASP A 96 9.78 -10.17 -13.38
N LYS A 97 9.41 -10.71 -12.22
CA LYS A 97 9.32 -12.16 -12.01
C LYS A 97 8.12 -12.81 -12.71
N HIS A 98 6.97 -12.16 -12.74
CA HIS A 98 5.70 -12.78 -13.13
C HIS A 98 5.14 -12.28 -14.46
N THR A 99 5.57 -11.11 -14.95
CA THR A 99 5.02 -10.43 -16.14
C THR A 99 6.08 -9.87 -17.08
N ASP A 100 7.32 -10.33 -17.00
CA ASP A 100 8.45 -9.76 -17.76
C ASP A 100 8.53 -8.22 -17.68
N GLY A 101 8.25 -7.67 -16.49
CA GLY A 101 8.24 -6.23 -16.21
C GLY A 101 6.98 -5.48 -16.66
N HIS A 102 5.95 -6.15 -17.18
CA HIS A 102 4.72 -5.49 -17.59
C HIS A 102 3.87 -5.09 -16.38
N ILE A 103 3.97 -3.85 -15.97
CA ILE A 103 3.18 -3.26 -14.89
C ILE A 103 2.61 -1.89 -15.31
N LEU A 104 1.37 -1.64 -14.94
CA LEU A 104 0.72 -0.34 -15.05
C LEU A 104 0.39 0.16 -13.63
N CYS A 105 0.98 1.27 -13.22
CA CYS A 105 0.66 1.95 -11.97
C CYS A 105 -0.40 3.03 -12.23
N THR A 106 -1.54 2.92 -11.55
CA THR A 106 -2.56 3.97 -11.53
C THR A 106 -2.46 4.78 -10.25
N LEU A 107 -2.68 6.07 -10.36
CA LEU A 107 -2.75 6.99 -9.23
C LEU A 107 -4.20 7.11 -8.77
N GLY A 108 -4.42 7.53 -7.53
CA GLY A 108 -5.75 7.75 -6.97
C GLY A 108 -5.84 7.31 -5.51
N GLY A 109 -6.48 8.10 -4.67
CA GLY A 109 -6.45 7.98 -3.21
C GLY A 109 -5.23 8.67 -2.59
N GLY A 110 -5.46 9.26 -1.43
CA GLY A 110 -4.50 10.13 -0.73
C GLY A 110 -5.02 11.56 -0.66
N TYR A 111 -5.22 12.04 0.58
CA TYR A 111 -5.96 13.27 0.86
C TYR A 111 -5.17 14.26 1.72
N HIS A 112 -3.91 13.93 2.02
CA HIS A 112 -2.92 14.83 2.59
C HIS A 112 -1.97 15.30 1.48
N LEU A 113 -2.05 16.56 1.07
CA LEU A 113 -1.40 17.08 -0.14
C LEU A 113 0.13 16.89 -0.15
N ASP A 114 0.80 17.17 0.97
CA ASP A 114 2.24 16.93 1.09
C ASP A 114 2.59 15.44 0.90
N ALA A 115 1.89 14.56 1.61
CA ALA A 115 2.18 13.12 1.54
C ALA A 115 1.93 12.55 0.14
N VAL A 116 0.78 12.86 -0.48
CA VAL A 116 0.42 12.31 -1.78
C VAL A 116 1.42 12.73 -2.88
N SER A 117 1.84 14.00 -2.86
CA SER A 117 2.79 14.50 -3.86
C SER A 117 4.17 13.85 -3.72
N ARG A 118 4.64 13.61 -2.49
CA ARG A 118 5.91 12.92 -2.21
C ARG A 118 5.85 11.43 -2.58
N ILE A 119 4.80 10.73 -2.16
CA ILE A 119 4.63 9.29 -2.42
C ILE A 119 4.56 9.01 -3.93
N TRP A 120 3.81 9.79 -4.69
CA TRP A 120 3.75 9.59 -6.15
C TRP A 120 5.03 10.04 -6.86
N THR A 121 5.80 10.97 -6.29
CA THR A 121 7.15 11.27 -6.77
C THR A 121 8.09 10.09 -6.51
N VAL A 122 8.04 9.47 -5.33
CA VAL A 122 8.79 8.24 -5.03
C VAL A 122 8.43 7.13 -6.03
N LEU A 123 7.14 6.89 -6.29
CA LEU A 123 6.71 5.92 -7.30
C LEU A 123 7.32 6.21 -8.67
N ALA A 124 7.24 7.47 -9.14
CA ALA A 124 7.75 7.85 -10.45
C ALA A 124 9.27 7.65 -10.57
N LEU A 125 10.03 7.94 -9.51
CA LEU A 125 11.48 7.75 -9.50
C LEU A 125 11.84 6.26 -9.43
N VAL A 126 11.16 5.48 -8.59
CA VAL A 126 11.38 4.03 -8.44
C VAL A 126 11.08 3.30 -9.76
N VAL A 127 9.98 3.63 -10.45
CA VAL A 127 9.63 3.01 -11.74
C VAL A 127 10.66 3.32 -12.84
N GLN A 128 11.34 4.46 -12.76
CA GLN A 128 12.37 4.86 -13.71
C GLN A 128 13.79 4.45 -13.30
N ASP A 129 13.94 3.73 -12.18
CA ASP A 129 15.25 3.37 -11.60
C ASP A 129 16.15 4.61 -11.37
N ILE A 130 15.54 5.70 -10.90
CA ILE A 130 16.24 6.95 -10.56
C ILE A 130 16.42 7.01 -9.05
N ASP A 131 17.63 7.38 -8.61
CA ASP A 131 17.92 7.58 -7.19
C ASP A 131 17.04 8.68 -6.58
N LEU A 132 16.52 8.43 -5.40
CA LEU A 132 15.73 9.41 -4.66
C LEU A 132 16.63 10.56 -4.18
N PRO A 133 16.25 11.82 -4.41
CA PRO A 133 17.00 12.95 -3.89
C PRO A 133 16.92 13.02 -2.36
N THR A 134 17.99 13.49 -1.74
CA THR A 134 18.07 13.65 -0.28
C THR A 134 17.24 14.83 0.23
N SER A 135 16.88 15.77 -0.64
CA SER A 135 16.05 16.94 -0.32
C SER A 135 15.18 17.34 -1.50
N LEU A 136 14.04 17.93 -1.22
CA LEU A 136 13.18 18.56 -2.23
C LEU A 136 13.71 19.97 -2.58
N PRO A 137 13.48 20.46 -3.81
CA PRO A 137 13.90 21.81 -4.22
C PRO A 137 13.22 22.88 -3.38
N ASP A 138 14.03 23.84 -2.87
CA ASP A 138 13.51 24.92 -2.02
C ASP A 138 12.53 25.83 -2.76
N ASP A 139 12.80 26.14 -4.04
CA ASP A 139 11.93 26.96 -4.88
C ASP A 139 10.55 26.30 -5.13
N TRP A 140 10.51 24.98 -5.22
CA TRP A 140 9.25 24.23 -5.30
C TRP A 140 8.47 24.35 -3.97
N ARG A 141 9.14 24.15 -2.84
CA ARG A 141 8.54 24.24 -1.51
C ARG A 141 8.01 25.65 -1.23
N GLU A 142 8.81 26.68 -1.46
CA GLU A 142 8.42 28.09 -1.29
C GLU A 142 7.18 28.42 -2.11
N ARG A 143 7.15 28.00 -3.38
CA ARG A 143 6.02 28.23 -4.29
C ARG A 143 4.74 27.61 -3.77
N TRP A 144 4.76 26.35 -3.34
CA TRP A 144 3.57 25.61 -3.01
C TRP A 144 3.09 25.83 -1.58
N THR A 145 3.96 26.11 -0.62
CA THR A 145 3.57 26.49 0.76
C THR A 145 2.64 27.72 0.77
N ALA A 146 2.77 28.61 -0.21
CA ALA A 146 1.88 29.77 -0.33
C ALA A 146 0.45 29.41 -0.83
N HIS A 147 0.22 28.19 -1.31
CA HIS A 147 -1.03 27.79 -1.94
C HIS A 147 -1.76 26.69 -1.16
N ILE A 148 -1.10 26.02 -0.25
CA ILE A 148 -1.69 24.96 0.57
C ILE A 148 -1.49 25.29 2.05
N ASP A 149 -2.49 24.98 2.86
CA ASP A 149 -2.47 25.19 4.32
C ASP A 149 -1.81 24.00 5.05
N GLU A 150 -0.65 23.56 4.54
CA GLU A 150 0.13 22.45 5.08
C GLU A 150 1.63 22.77 5.01
N ASP A 151 2.39 22.32 6.01
CA ASP A 151 3.84 22.38 5.99
C ASP A 151 4.41 21.31 5.05
N LEU A 152 5.05 21.74 3.97
CA LEU A 152 5.71 20.84 3.02
C LEU A 152 6.99 20.26 3.63
N SER A 153 7.12 18.93 3.59
CA SER A 153 8.33 18.23 3.98
C SER A 153 9.55 18.67 3.15
N PRO A 154 10.73 18.81 3.77
CA PRO A 154 11.96 19.06 3.02
C PRO A 154 12.52 17.87 2.27
N THR A 155 11.99 16.66 2.51
CA THR A 155 12.49 15.39 2.00
C THR A 155 11.34 14.55 1.43
N LEU A 156 11.66 13.61 0.52
CA LEU A 156 10.69 12.62 0.04
C LEU A 156 10.26 11.67 1.17
N HIS A 157 11.22 11.24 1.98
CA HIS A 157 10.93 10.38 3.14
C HIS A 157 10.48 11.20 4.34
N ASP A 158 9.66 10.56 5.15
CA ASP A 158 9.27 11.13 6.43
C ASP A 158 10.43 11.07 7.43
N PRO A 159 10.48 11.97 8.44
CA PRO A 159 11.23 11.68 9.64
C PRO A 159 10.65 10.42 10.29
N GLU A 160 11.49 9.58 10.89
CA GLU A 160 11.05 8.32 11.49
C GLU A 160 9.83 8.55 12.41
N PRO A 161 8.63 8.08 12.02
CA PRO A 161 7.43 8.34 12.78
C PRO A 161 7.43 7.48 14.06
N SER A 162 7.04 8.07 15.17
CA SER A 162 6.87 7.36 16.43
C SER A 162 5.40 7.38 16.85
N PHE A 163 4.76 6.22 16.79
CA PHE A 163 3.36 6.06 17.16
C PHE A 163 3.21 5.42 18.54
N ASN A 164 2.36 6.00 19.38
CA ASN A 164 1.99 5.38 20.66
C ASN A 164 0.79 4.44 20.47
N VAL A 165 1.00 3.34 19.76
CA VAL A 165 -0.04 2.34 19.51
C VAL A 165 -0.03 1.30 20.62
N LYS A 166 -0.95 1.42 21.57
CA LYS A 166 -1.05 0.55 22.77
C LYS A 166 -1.27 -0.94 22.43
N ARG A 167 -1.85 -1.24 21.27
CA ARG A 167 -2.21 -2.59 20.84
C ARG A 167 -1.39 -3.07 19.63
N ARG A 168 -0.23 -2.47 19.37
CA ARG A 168 0.61 -2.78 18.19
C ARG A 168 0.76 -4.28 17.94
N ALA A 169 1.21 -5.03 18.94
CA ALA A 169 1.41 -6.47 18.80
C ALA A 169 0.12 -7.23 18.50
N ALA A 170 -0.99 -6.84 19.11
CA ALA A 170 -2.29 -7.47 18.86
C ALA A 170 -2.83 -7.13 17.45
N ILE A 171 -2.60 -5.91 16.97
CA ILE A 171 -2.96 -5.51 15.60
C ILE A 171 -2.13 -6.31 14.60
N ALA A 172 -0.81 -6.41 14.79
CA ALA A 172 0.07 -7.17 13.92
C ALA A 172 -0.30 -8.66 13.86
N GLU A 173 -0.61 -9.29 15.00
CA GLU A 173 -1.05 -10.70 15.04
C GLU A 173 -2.40 -10.88 14.35
N GLN A 174 -3.37 -9.99 14.58
CA GLN A 174 -4.67 -10.07 13.91
C GLN A 174 -4.54 -9.89 12.39
N ASN A 175 -3.69 -8.97 11.91
CA ASN A 175 -3.44 -8.78 10.48
C ASN A 175 -2.76 -10.00 9.86
N LYS A 176 -1.88 -10.66 10.61
CA LYS A 176 -1.27 -11.93 10.20
C LYS A 176 -2.32 -13.02 10.07
N GLU A 177 -3.18 -13.22 11.08
CA GLU A 177 -4.29 -14.18 11.06
C GLU A 177 -5.24 -13.89 9.88
N THR A 178 -5.58 -12.64 9.63
CA THR A 178 -6.40 -12.21 8.48
C THR A 178 -5.77 -12.62 7.15
N SER A 179 -4.46 -12.42 7.00
CA SER A 179 -3.71 -12.79 5.79
C SER A 179 -3.65 -14.30 5.59
N GLU A 180 -3.47 -15.07 6.66
CA GLU A 180 -3.48 -16.54 6.65
C GLU A 180 -4.88 -17.07 6.31
N GLN A 181 -5.92 -16.53 6.96
CA GLN A 181 -7.31 -16.88 6.68
C GLN A 181 -7.69 -16.61 5.22
N MET A 182 -7.23 -15.49 4.64
CA MET A 182 -7.46 -15.18 3.23
C MET A 182 -6.88 -16.27 2.32
N LEU A 183 -5.62 -16.66 2.54
CA LEU A 183 -5.01 -17.74 1.76
C LEU A 183 -5.73 -19.08 1.94
N GLU A 184 -6.14 -19.42 3.16
CA GLU A 184 -6.93 -20.63 3.43
C GLU A 184 -8.27 -20.65 2.69
N GLN A 185 -8.90 -19.48 2.52
CA GLN A 185 -10.17 -19.35 1.79
C GLN A 185 -9.99 -19.55 0.28
N VAL A 186 -8.93 -19.04 -0.32
CA VAL A 186 -8.78 -19.03 -1.79
C VAL A 186 -8.03 -20.25 -2.33
N THR A 187 -7.02 -20.76 -1.62
CA THR A 187 -6.17 -21.87 -2.11
C THR A 187 -6.92 -23.15 -2.50
N PRO A 188 -8.05 -23.55 -1.85
CA PRO A 188 -8.83 -24.68 -2.31
C PRO A 188 -9.46 -24.52 -3.71
N HIS A 189 -9.51 -23.28 -4.22
CA HIS A 189 -10.05 -22.95 -5.54
C HIS A 189 -8.95 -22.75 -6.59
N TRP A 190 -7.69 -22.82 -6.20
CA TRP A 190 -6.54 -22.69 -7.07
C TRP A 190 -6.15 -24.07 -7.65
N HIS A 191 -6.43 -24.28 -8.93
CA HIS A 191 -6.23 -25.58 -9.64
C HIS A 191 -5.28 -25.42 -10.81
#